data_3515d072decbede534f94d687ec4ff07
#
_entry.id   3515d072decbede534f94d687ec4ff07
#
_cell.length_a   1.000
_cell.length_b   1.000
_cell.length_c   1.000
_cell.angle_alpha   90.00
_cell.angle_beta   90.00
_cell.angle_gamma   90.00
#
_symmetry.space_group_name_H-M   'P 1'
#
loop_
_entity.id
_entity.type
_entity.pdbx_description
1 polymer ?
#
loop_
_entity_poly.entity_id
_entity_poly.type
_entity_poly.pdbx_seq_one_letter_code
_entity_poly.pdbx_strand_id
1 'polypeptide(L)'
;MTQTISSDKKATQQQMQKPIQKLVVANWKMHGSLKQNDALLDEFIEKLSDFTHTQVVVCAPYPYLAQLQNRLQSSNIAWGAQNVAKNEFGAFTGEVSAAMLRDFGCTYVIIGHSERATAYCESDDNIAIKFLQAKKHGLTPILCVGETLIEREAGVMEMVVSKQLETIINTHGAAVFADAVISYEPIWAIGTGLAATPFQAKSMHLFIRNKIASINIDAANQLKILYGGSVNPQNALQLCAVENIDGGLIGKCSLNAEEFSAICYAAEASPLSWR
;
A
#
# COMPACT_ATOMS: atom_id res chain seq x y z
N MET A 1 2.33 -39.16 -54.63
CA MET A 1 1.88 -37.85 -54.05
C MET A 1 1.44 -38.13 -52.62
N THR A 2 2.32 -37.89 -51.70
CA THR A 2 2.09 -38.14 -50.26
C THR A 2 2.15 -36.77 -49.59
N GLN A 3 1.00 -36.25 -49.16
CA GLN A 3 0.90 -35.01 -48.38
C GLN A 3 1.25 -35.26 -46.93
N THR A 4 2.31 -34.59 -46.47
CA THR A 4 2.75 -34.55 -45.12
C THR A 4 1.94 -33.50 -44.37
N ILE A 5 1.10 -33.89 -43.41
CA ILE A 5 0.36 -32.99 -42.54
C ILE A 5 1.30 -32.55 -41.40
N SER A 6 1.70 -31.31 -41.46
CA SER A 6 2.46 -30.67 -40.37
C SER A 6 1.50 -30.29 -39.25
N SER A 7 1.58 -30.97 -38.12
CA SER A 7 0.84 -30.65 -36.92
C SER A 7 1.61 -29.59 -36.10
N ASP A 8 1.30 -28.33 -36.33
CA ASP A 8 1.74 -27.24 -35.44
C ASP A 8 1.06 -27.37 -34.08
N LYS A 9 1.76 -28.00 -33.16
CA LYS A 9 1.47 -27.94 -31.72
C LYS A 9 1.87 -26.54 -31.22
N LYS A 10 0.92 -25.61 -31.18
CA LYS A 10 1.03 -24.40 -30.34
C LYS A 10 1.11 -24.85 -28.88
N ALA A 11 2.32 -24.93 -28.34
CA ALA A 11 2.51 -25.05 -26.92
C ALA A 11 2.04 -23.75 -26.26
N THR A 12 0.89 -23.81 -25.61
CA THR A 12 0.40 -22.78 -24.72
C THR A 12 1.38 -22.71 -23.54
N GLN A 13 2.28 -21.73 -23.53
CA GLN A 13 3.07 -21.43 -22.36
C GLN A 13 2.10 -20.96 -21.27
N GLN A 14 1.73 -21.86 -20.37
CA GLN A 14 1.17 -21.47 -19.09
C GLN A 14 2.20 -20.60 -18.39
N GLN A 15 1.98 -19.29 -18.35
CA GLN A 15 2.72 -18.41 -17.47
C GLN A 15 2.53 -18.94 -16.05
N MET A 16 3.60 -19.45 -15.47
CA MET A 16 3.60 -19.86 -14.07
C MET A 16 3.28 -18.60 -13.24
N GLN A 17 2.11 -18.59 -12.62
CA GLN A 17 1.72 -17.53 -11.68
C GLN A 17 2.78 -17.46 -10.58
N LYS A 18 3.28 -16.26 -10.30
CA LYS A 18 4.20 -16.03 -9.18
C LYS A 18 3.41 -15.73 -7.92
N PRO A 19 3.84 -16.24 -6.77
CA PRO A 19 3.22 -15.86 -5.51
C PRO A 19 3.41 -14.37 -5.26
N ILE A 20 2.35 -13.72 -4.81
CA ILE A 20 2.39 -12.30 -4.42
C ILE A 20 2.93 -12.21 -3.00
N GLN A 21 4.09 -11.58 -2.87
CA GLN A 21 4.70 -11.29 -1.58
C GLN A 21 3.80 -10.36 -0.76
N LYS A 22 3.63 -10.65 0.53
CA LYS A 22 2.92 -9.76 1.45
C LYS A 22 3.65 -8.42 1.58
N LEU A 23 2.92 -7.38 1.98
CA LEU A 23 3.46 -6.04 2.18
C LEU A 23 2.97 -5.45 3.50
N VAL A 24 3.88 -5.16 4.41
CA VAL A 24 3.57 -4.51 5.69
C VAL A 24 4.23 -3.14 5.71
N VAL A 25 3.42 -2.09 5.80
CA VAL A 25 3.87 -0.69 5.75
C VAL A 25 3.67 -0.05 7.11
N ALA A 26 4.75 0.45 7.70
CA ALA A 26 4.73 1.28 8.89
C ALA A 26 4.43 2.73 8.49
N ASN A 27 3.28 3.25 8.88
CA ASN A 27 2.96 4.68 8.78
C ASN A 27 3.20 5.34 10.14
N TRP A 28 4.34 5.97 10.30
CA TRP A 28 4.71 6.63 11.56
C TRP A 28 3.87 7.87 11.88
N LYS A 29 3.08 8.33 10.90
CA LYS A 29 2.30 9.57 11.01
C LYS A 29 3.21 10.73 11.44
N MET A 30 2.75 11.66 12.28
CA MET A 30 3.54 12.79 12.77
C MET A 30 4.19 12.45 14.12
N HIS A 31 5.04 11.41 14.13
CA HIS A 31 5.76 10.96 15.33
C HIS A 31 7.26 10.78 15.04
N GLY A 32 8.04 10.72 16.13
CA GLY A 32 9.46 10.40 16.11
C GLY A 32 10.37 11.55 16.55
N SER A 33 11.59 11.17 16.77
CA SER A 33 12.76 12.05 16.92
C SER A 33 13.97 11.25 16.43
N LEU A 34 15.07 11.92 16.08
CA LEU A 34 16.27 11.21 15.59
C LEU A 34 16.69 10.07 16.52
N LYS A 35 16.72 10.32 17.84
CA LYS A 35 17.10 9.31 18.84
C LYS A 35 16.11 8.14 18.93
N GLN A 36 14.80 8.44 18.93
CA GLN A 36 13.77 7.40 19.00
C GLN A 36 13.75 6.57 17.73
N ASN A 37 13.90 7.21 16.57
CA ASN A 37 13.93 6.54 15.28
C ASN A 37 15.13 5.59 15.16
N ASP A 38 16.33 6.01 15.63
CA ASP A 38 17.51 5.13 15.60
C ASP A 38 17.27 3.85 16.40
N ALA A 39 16.77 3.97 17.63
CA ALA A 39 16.47 2.81 18.46
C ALA A 39 15.42 1.88 17.81
N LEU A 40 14.35 2.46 17.25
CA LEU A 40 13.29 1.69 16.59
C LEU A 40 13.79 0.98 15.32
N LEU A 41 14.62 1.66 14.53
CA LEU A 41 15.19 1.11 13.30
C LEU A 41 16.21 0.00 13.58
N ASP A 42 17.01 0.12 14.66
CA ASP A 42 17.93 -0.95 15.07
C ASP A 42 17.15 -2.25 15.36
N GLU A 43 16.08 -2.15 16.14
CA GLU A 43 15.24 -3.30 16.44
C GLU A 43 14.53 -3.85 15.18
N PHE A 44 14.07 -3.00 14.25
CA PHE A 44 13.48 -3.44 12.99
C PHE A 44 14.48 -4.22 12.14
N ILE A 45 15.71 -3.71 12.00
CA ILE A 45 16.76 -4.37 11.23
C ILE A 45 17.08 -5.73 11.84
N GLU A 46 17.25 -5.80 13.17
CA GLU A 46 17.53 -7.05 13.87
C GLU A 46 16.43 -8.10 13.71
N LYS A 47 15.16 -7.68 13.90
CA LYS A 47 14.02 -8.62 13.95
C LYS A 47 13.47 -9.03 12.58
N LEU A 48 13.68 -8.22 11.52
CA LEU A 48 13.00 -8.38 10.23
C LEU A 48 13.95 -8.73 9.08
N SER A 49 15.23 -9.02 9.35
CA SER A 49 16.26 -9.30 8.34
C SER A 49 15.99 -10.55 7.49
N ASP A 50 15.36 -11.56 8.04
CA ASP A 50 15.24 -12.88 7.43
C ASP A 50 13.93 -13.11 6.67
N PHE A 51 13.13 -12.05 6.47
CA PHE A 51 11.85 -12.15 5.79
C PHE A 51 12.03 -12.38 4.29
N THR A 52 11.32 -13.38 3.77
CA THR A 52 11.37 -13.81 2.35
C THR A 52 10.02 -13.66 1.65
N HIS A 53 8.93 -13.78 2.39
CA HIS A 53 7.56 -13.72 1.89
C HIS A 53 6.87 -12.38 2.15
N THR A 54 7.50 -11.51 2.94
CA THR A 54 6.94 -10.21 3.31
C THR A 54 7.94 -9.10 3.04
N GLN A 55 7.52 -8.11 2.25
CA GLN A 55 8.21 -6.84 2.12
C GLN A 55 7.79 -5.93 3.26
N VAL A 56 8.77 -5.36 3.97
CA VAL A 56 8.53 -4.35 5.00
C VAL A 56 8.92 -2.97 4.46
N VAL A 57 8.09 -1.96 4.74
CA VAL A 57 8.31 -0.57 4.32
C VAL A 57 8.09 0.35 5.53
N VAL A 58 8.95 1.36 5.69
CA VAL A 58 8.77 2.42 6.70
C VAL A 58 8.47 3.74 6.01
N CYS A 59 7.27 4.29 6.22
CA CYS A 59 6.88 5.63 5.75
C CYS A 59 6.95 6.62 6.91
N ALA A 60 7.95 7.53 6.85
CA ALA A 60 8.24 8.50 7.90
C ALA A 60 7.94 9.95 7.46
N PRO A 61 7.81 10.90 8.43
CA PRO A 61 7.82 12.32 8.13
C PRO A 61 9.07 12.74 7.34
N TYR A 62 8.95 13.73 6.45
CA TYR A 62 10.04 14.21 5.60
C TYR A 62 11.37 14.49 6.33
N PRO A 63 11.38 15.12 7.54
CA PRO A 63 12.61 15.41 8.25
C PRO A 63 13.47 14.18 8.57
N TYR A 64 12.90 12.98 8.53
CA TYR A 64 13.58 11.74 8.89
C TYR A 64 13.99 10.89 7.68
N LEU A 65 13.71 11.32 6.46
CA LEU A 65 14.02 10.52 5.26
C LEU A 65 15.52 10.28 5.08
N ALA A 66 16.37 11.30 5.36
CA ALA A 66 17.82 11.15 5.33
C ALA A 66 18.32 10.12 6.38
N GLN A 67 17.70 10.09 7.56
CA GLN A 67 18.00 9.11 8.59
C GLN A 67 17.62 7.70 8.13
N LEU A 68 16.41 7.52 7.58
CA LEU A 68 15.96 6.23 7.04
C LEU A 68 16.91 5.73 5.95
N GLN A 69 17.29 6.58 5.00
CA GLN A 69 18.24 6.25 3.96
C GLN A 69 19.55 5.72 4.55
N ASN A 70 20.15 6.47 5.48
CA ASN A 70 21.42 6.09 6.11
C ASN A 70 21.33 4.77 6.89
N ARG A 71 20.20 4.51 7.54
CA ARG A 71 20.02 3.33 8.39
C ARG A 71 19.60 2.08 7.62
N LEU A 72 18.76 2.24 6.59
CA LEU A 72 18.09 1.12 5.91
C LEU A 72 18.73 0.71 4.59
N GLN A 73 19.64 1.50 4.00
CA GLN A 73 20.22 1.23 2.67
C GLN A 73 20.92 -0.13 2.52
N SER A 74 21.36 -0.73 3.63
CA SER A 74 22.01 -2.04 3.65
C SER A 74 21.09 -3.14 4.22
N SER A 75 19.80 -2.88 4.38
CA SER A 75 18.81 -3.84 4.88
C SER A 75 17.81 -4.23 3.78
N ASN A 76 16.95 -5.21 4.08
CA ASN A 76 15.82 -5.60 3.24
C ASN A 76 14.56 -4.74 3.48
N ILE A 77 14.62 -3.74 4.37
CA ILE A 77 13.51 -2.84 4.69
C ILE A 77 13.55 -1.66 3.74
N ALA A 78 12.47 -1.48 2.96
CA ALA A 78 12.31 -0.31 2.11
C ALA A 78 11.77 0.88 2.91
N TRP A 79 11.88 2.09 2.34
CA TRP A 79 11.30 3.28 2.96
C TRP A 79 10.60 4.17 1.97
N GLY A 80 9.76 5.05 2.51
CA GLY A 80 8.94 5.96 1.74
C GLY A 80 8.48 7.16 2.54
N ALA A 81 7.69 8.01 1.88
CA ALA A 81 7.12 9.21 2.46
C ALA A 81 5.61 9.07 2.71
N GLN A 82 5.06 10.00 3.49
CA GLN A 82 3.65 10.00 3.90
C GLN A 82 2.76 10.92 3.03
N ASN A 83 3.36 11.63 2.09
CA ASN A 83 2.72 12.53 1.14
C ASN A 83 3.71 12.88 0.02
N VAL A 84 3.20 13.52 -1.05
CA VAL A 84 3.99 14.09 -2.15
C VAL A 84 3.26 15.30 -2.71
N ALA A 85 3.98 16.26 -3.27
CA ALA A 85 3.41 17.38 -3.99
C ALA A 85 2.78 16.92 -5.31
N LYS A 86 1.71 17.62 -5.75
CA LYS A 86 1.14 17.44 -7.09
C LYS A 86 1.98 18.10 -8.19
N ASN A 87 2.88 18.99 -7.81
CA ASN A 87 3.77 19.74 -8.69
C ASN A 87 5.15 19.10 -8.74
N GLU A 88 5.78 19.16 -9.89
CA GLU A 88 7.10 18.58 -10.13
C GLU A 88 8.22 19.45 -9.54
N PHE A 89 8.12 20.76 -9.75
CA PHE A 89 9.03 21.79 -9.22
C PHE A 89 8.36 23.16 -9.30
N GLY A 90 8.96 24.20 -8.68
CA GLY A 90 8.51 25.57 -8.81
C GLY A 90 8.29 26.31 -7.49
N ALA A 91 7.50 27.38 -7.53
CA ALA A 91 7.22 28.28 -6.39
C ALA A 91 6.13 27.68 -5.47
N PHE A 92 6.47 26.59 -4.79
CA PHE A 92 5.59 25.86 -3.89
C PHE A 92 6.28 25.68 -2.54
N THR A 93 6.51 26.77 -1.83
CA THR A 93 7.25 26.81 -0.56
C THR A 93 6.68 25.79 0.45
N GLY A 94 7.53 24.87 0.91
CA GLY A 94 7.16 23.83 1.89
C GLY A 94 6.73 22.50 1.27
N GLU A 95 6.46 22.43 -0.05
CA GLU A 95 6.11 21.18 -0.73
C GLU A 95 7.36 20.34 -1.06
N VAL A 96 7.16 19.03 -1.11
CA VAL A 96 8.19 18.04 -1.46
C VAL A 96 7.73 17.24 -2.68
N SER A 97 8.48 17.33 -3.79
CA SER A 97 8.15 16.66 -5.03
C SER A 97 8.54 15.18 -5.03
N ALA A 98 7.98 14.42 -5.97
CA ALA A 98 8.32 13.01 -6.15
C ALA A 98 9.82 12.81 -6.50
N ALA A 99 10.42 13.71 -7.29
CA ALA A 99 11.84 13.69 -7.58
C ALA A 99 12.69 13.84 -6.31
N MET A 100 12.37 14.81 -5.45
CA MET A 100 13.05 14.98 -4.16
C MET A 100 12.96 13.74 -3.27
N LEU A 101 11.80 13.06 -3.24
CA LEU A 101 11.67 11.81 -2.50
C LEU A 101 12.60 10.71 -3.04
N ARG A 102 12.76 10.63 -4.35
CA ARG A 102 13.71 9.70 -4.99
C ARG A 102 15.15 10.00 -4.62
N ASP A 103 15.56 11.26 -4.50
CA ASP A 103 16.91 11.65 -4.08
C ASP A 103 17.25 11.09 -2.68
N PHE A 104 16.25 10.96 -1.81
CA PHE A 104 16.36 10.31 -0.51
C PHE A 104 16.14 8.79 -0.55
N GLY A 105 16.16 8.18 -1.73
CA GLY A 105 16.04 6.73 -1.89
C GLY A 105 14.65 6.17 -1.60
N CYS A 106 13.62 7.00 -1.44
CA CYS A 106 12.26 6.52 -1.23
C CYS A 106 11.82 5.66 -2.43
N THR A 107 11.17 4.55 -2.13
CA THR A 107 10.56 3.66 -3.12
C THR A 107 9.05 3.66 -3.06
N TYR A 108 8.47 4.07 -1.94
CA TYR A 108 7.03 4.16 -1.71
C TYR A 108 6.61 5.57 -1.31
N VAL A 109 5.32 5.88 -1.50
CA VAL A 109 4.70 7.09 -0.96
C VAL A 109 3.22 6.87 -0.67
N ILE A 110 2.76 7.24 0.54
CA ILE A 110 1.34 7.22 0.91
C ILE A 110 0.66 8.43 0.27
N ILE A 111 -0.50 8.20 -0.35
CA ILE A 111 -1.28 9.23 -1.05
C ILE A 111 -2.75 9.12 -0.64
N GLY A 112 -3.36 10.26 -0.33
CA GLY A 112 -4.80 10.34 -0.02
C GLY A 112 -5.19 9.74 1.33
N HIS A 113 -4.24 9.63 2.30
CA HIS A 113 -4.59 9.14 3.64
C HIS A 113 -5.74 9.93 4.25
N SER A 114 -6.68 9.25 4.90
CA SER A 114 -7.93 9.83 5.42
C SER A 114 -7.71 11.05 6.33
N GLU A 115 -6.63 11.07 7.12
CA GLU A 115 -6.26 12.23 7.94
C GLU A 115 -6.00 13.48 7.08
N ARG A 116 -5.50 13.32 5.84
CA ARG A 116 -5.26 14.47 4.95
C ARG A 116 -6.54 15.00 4.32
N ALA A 117 -7.46 14.11 3.94
CA ALA A 117 -8.79 14.52 3.49
C ALA A 117 -9.52 15.31 4.57
N THR A 118 -9.44 14.85 5.83
CA THR A 118 -10.12 15.49 6.97
C THR A 118 -9.45 16.78 7.41
N ALA A 119 -8.12 16.79 7.60
CA ALA A 119 -7.41 17.92 8.20
C ALA A 119 -7.02 19.02 7.18
N TYR A 120 -6.83 18.64 5.92
CA TYR A 120 -6.29 19.53 4.88
C TYR A 120 -7.19 19.62 3.65
N CYS A 121 -8.41 19.08 3.69
CA CYS A 121 -9.37 19.09 2.59
C CYS A 121 -8.77 18.60 1.25
N GLU A 122 -7.93 17.54 1.32
CA GLU A 122 -7.31 16.98 0.13
C GLU A 122 -8.37 16.32 -0.75
N SER A 123 -8.54 16.83 -1.98
CA SER A 123 -9.57 16.37 -2.91
C SER A 123 -9.10 15.15 -3.73
N ASP A 124 -10.05 14.34 -4.21
CA ASP A 124 -9.78 13.19 -5.09
C ASP A 124 -9.01 13.61 -6.35
N ASP A 125 -9.27 14.79 -6.94
CA ASP A 125 -8.52 15.30 -8.09
C ASP A 125 -7.04 15.56 -7.76
N ASN A 126 -6.76 16.15 -6.58
CA ASN A 126 -5.38 16.34 -6.13
C ASN A 126 -4.69 15.00 -5.88
N ILE A 127 -5.41 14.02 -5.31
CA ILE A 127 -4.93 12.66 -5.07
C ILE A 127 -4.57 11.98 -6.39
N ALA A 128 -5.41 12.09 -7.43
CA ALA A 128 -5.14 11.52 -8.75
C ALA A 128 -3.87 12.12 -9.39
N ILE A 129 -3.67 13.44 -9.28
CA ILE A 129 -2.45 14.09 -9.78
C ILE A 129 -1.21 13.59 -9.01
N LYS A 130 -1.27 13.52 -7.68
CA LYS A 130 -0.17 13.02 -6.85
C LYS A 130 0.17 11.56 -7.16
N PHE A 131 -0.85 10.73 -7.38
CA PHE A 131 -0.67 9.33 -7.78
C PHE A 131 0.14 9.22 -9.07
N LEU A 132 -0.20 10.01 -10.08
CA LEU A 132 0.53 10.03 -11.35
C LEU A 132 1.96 10.56 -11.18
N GLN A 133 2.16 11.63 -10.37
CA GLN A 133 3.50 12.14 -10.10
C GLN A 133 4.39 11.09 -9.43
N ALA A 134 3.86 10.34 -8.48
CA ALA A 134 4.59 9.24 -7.88
C ALA A 134 5.00 8.19 -8.91
N LYS A 135 4.07 7.72 -9.75
CA LYS A 135 4.34 6.74 -10.83
C LYS A 135 5.38 7.28 -11.83
N LYS A 136 5.24 8.52 -12.28
CA LYS A 136 6.14 9.16 -13.24
C LYS A 136 7.60 9.17 -12.76
N HIS A 137 7.81 9.33 -11.45
CA HIS A 137 9.15 9.34 -10.85
C HIS A 137 9.59 8.00 -10.28
N GLY A 138 8.90 6.90 -10.60
CA GLY A 138 9.30 5.54 -10.19
C GLY A 138 9.10 5.26 -8.70
N LEU A 139 8.21 6.01 -8.03
CA LEU A 139 7.71 5.65 -6.71
C LEU A 139 6.52 4.71 -6.84
N THR A 140 6.38 3.76 -5.93
CA THR A 140 5.18 2.96 -5.78
C THR A 140 4.17 3.72 -4.92
N PRO A 141 3.05 4.23 -5.48
CA PRO A 141 2.04 4.90 -4.69
C PRO A 141 1.27 3.90 -3.84
N ILE A 142 1.01 4.25 -2.58
CA ILE A 142 0.08 3.57 -1.67
C ILE A 142 -1.15 4.48 -1.59
N LEU A 143 -2.14 4.19 -2.43
CA LEU A 143 -3.38 4.95 -2.49
C LEU A 143 -4.30 4.53 -1.36
N CYS A 144 -4.65 5.46 -0.46
CA CYS A 144 -5.64 5.23 0.57
C CYS A 144 -7.04 5.53 0.04
N VAL A 145 -7.95 4.57 0.24
CA VAL A 145 -9.38 4.68 -0.11
C VAL A 145 -10.22 4.10 1.02
N GLY A 146 -11.40 4.64 1.22
CA GLY A 146 -12.30 4.12 2.24
C GLY A 146 -13.48 5.03 2.53
N GLU A 147 -14.39 4.54 3.36
CA GLU A 147 -15.64 5.17 3.72
C GLU A 147 -15.69 5.59 5.19
N THR A 148 -16.51 6.59 5.48
CA THR A 148 -16.88 7.01 6.84
C THR A 148 -17.90 6.06 7.45
N LEU A 149 -18.14 6.17 8.77
CA LEU A 149 -19.18 5.39 9.46
C LEU A 149 -20.57 5.68 8.88
N ILE A 150 -20.89 6.94 8.62
CA ILE A 150 -22.18 7.35 8.05
C ILE A 150 -22.43 6.69 6.69
N GLU A 151 -21.41 6.68 5.83
CA GLU A 151 -21.49 6.05 4.50
C GLU A 151 -21.64 4.54 4.60
N ARG A 152 -20.98 3.93 5.58
CA ARG A 152 -21.12 2.49 5.85
C ARG A 152 -22.50 2.12 6.35
N GLU A 153 -23.04 2.87 7.32
CA GLU A 153 -24.40 2.66 7.86
C GLU A 153 -25.47 2.90 6.79
N ALA A 154 -25.22 3.83 5.87
CA ALA A 154 -26.07 4.06 4.70
C ALA A 154 -25.96 2.96 3.62
N GLY A 155 -25.03 2.01 3.75
CA GLY A 155 -24.82 0.94 2.78
C GLY A 155 -24.19 1.38 1.45
N VAL A 156 -23.54 2.56 1.40
CA VAL A 156 -22.98 3.16 0.17
C VAL A 156 -21.45 3.05 0.06
N MET A 157 -20.82 2.24 0.90
CA MET A 157 -19.35 2.09 0.96
C MET A 157 -18.71 1.73 -0.40
N GLU A 158 -19.33 0.83 -1.18
CA GLU A 158 -18.82 0.46 -2.51
C GLU A 158 -18.89 1.63 -3.50
N MET A 159 -19.95 2.42 -3.45
CA MET A 159 -20.10 3.61 -4.29
C MET A 159 -19.04 4.66 -3.96
N VAL A 160 -18.76 4.88 -2.66
CA VAL A 160 -17.72 5.82 -2.20
C VAL A 160 -16.35 5.40 -2.70
N VAL A 161 -15.95 4.15 -2.45
CA VAL A 161 -14.65 3.62 -2.88
C VAL A 161 -14.55 3.57 -4.41
N SER A 162 -15.64 3.20 -5.11
CA SER A 162 -15.70 3.25 -6.58
C SER A 162 -15.39 4.63 -7.11
N LYS A 163 -16.00 5.69 -6.55
CA LYS A 163 -15.80 7.08 -6.95
C LYS A 163 -14.34 7.52 -6.76
N GLN A 164 -13.71 7.18 -5.62
CA GLN A 164 -12.29 7.47 -5.35
C GLN A 164 -11.37 6.83 -6.40
N LEU A 165 -11.62 5.56 -6.75
CA LEU A 165 -10.87 4.85 -7.80
C LEU A 165 -11.13 5.41 -9.19
N GLU A 166 -12.38 5.74 -9.51
CA GLU A 166 -12.80 6.27 -10.82
C GLU A 166 -12.15 7.60 -11.14
N THR A 167 -11.86 8.45 -10.16
CA THR A 167 -11.13 9.70 -10.38
C THR A 167 -9.76 9.46 -11.02
N ILE A 168 -9.06 8.40 -10.60
CA ILE A 168 -7.78 8.01 -11.20
C ILE A 168 -7.99 7.27 -12.53
N ILE A 169 -8.93 6.35 -12.59
CA ILE A 169 -9.22 5.53 -13.78
C ILE A 169 -9.63 6.41 -14.96
N ASN A 170 -10.53 7.37 -14.74
CA ASN A 170 -11.05 8.24 -15.80
C ASN A 170 -10.00 9.21 -16.35
N THR A 171 -9.02 9.60 -15.53
CA THR A 171 -7.94 10.50 -15.95
C THR A 171 -6.75 9.77 -16.58
N HIS A 172 -6.44 8.57 -16.12
CA HIS A 172 -5.16 7.91 -16.44
C HIS A 172 -5.32 6.45 -16.91
N GLY A 173 -6.53 5.91 -16.90
CA GLY A 173 -6.81 4.50 -17.21
C GLY A 173 -6.41 3.56 -16.07
N ALA A 174 -6.97 2.33 -16.09
CA ALA A 174 -6.73 1.34 -15.03
C ALA A 174 -5.31 0.72 -15.06
N ALA A 175 -4.58 0.84 -16.17
CA ALA A 175 -3.22 0.31 -16.28
C ALA A 175 -2.24 0.96 -15.29
N VAL A 176 -2.52 2.18 -14.79
CA VAL A 176 -1.67 2.86 -13.81
C VAL A 176 -1.63 2.16 -12.45
N PHE A 177 -2.58 1.25 -12.18
CA PHE A 177 -2.61 0.44 -10.96
C PHE A 177 -1.65 -0.76 -11.00
N ALA A 178 -1.09 -1.10 -12.15
CA ALA A 178 0.02 -2.06 -12.20
C ALA A 178 1.18 -1.55 -11.32
N ASP A 179 1.75 -2.42 -10.49
CA ASP A 179 2.80 -2.09 -9.53
C ASP A 179 2.45 -0.95 -8.56
N ALA A 180 1.16 -0.68 -8.35
CA ALA A 180 0.67 0.20 -7.30
C ALA A 180 0.18 -0.60 -6.08
N VAL A 181 -0.10 0.11 -5.00
CA VAL A 181 -0.70 -0.45 -3.79
C VAL A 181 -1.95 0.36 -3.47
N ILE A 182 -3.03 -0.32 -3.08
CA ILE A 182 -4.22 0.33 -2.49
C ILE A 182 -4.28 -0.06 -1.02
N SER A 183 -4.45 0.92 -0.14
CA SER A 183 -4.80 0.70 1.27
C SER A 183 -6.29 0.97 1.45
N TYR A 184 -7.06 -0.07 1.76
CA TYR A 184 -8.44 0.10 2.16
C TYR A 184 -8.52 0.51 3.63
N GLU A 185 -9.01 1.73 3.87
CA GLU A 185 -9.10 2.36 5.16
C GLU A 185 -10.57 2.55 5.58
N PRO A 186 -11.18 1.60 6.30
CA PRO A 186 -12.46 1.89 6.96
C PRO A 186 -12.24 3.02 7.97
N ILE A 187 -12.57 4.29 7.61
CA ILE A 187 -12.22 5.50 8.39
C ILE A 187 -12.75 5.39 9.82
N TRP A 188 -13.92 4.75 10.00
CA TRP A 188 -14.53 4.48 11.29
C TRP A 188 -13.74 3.50 12.18
N ALA A 189 -12.79 2.77 11.62
CA ALA A 189 -11.91 1.82 12.32
C ALA A 189 -10.49 2.35 12.54
N ILE A 190 -10.19 3.61 12.15
CA ILE A 190 -8.85 4.19 12.30
C ILE A 190 -8.76 4.90 13.66
N GLY A 191 -7.87 4.41 14.54
CA GLY A 191 -7.60 5.06 15.83
C GLY A 191 -8.73 5.00 16.85
N THR A 192 -9.84 4.31 16.56
CA THR A 192 -11.01 4.19 17.43
C THR A 192 -10.98 2.97 18.35
N GLY A 193 -10.04 2.05 18.13
CA GLY A 193 -10.01 0.73 18.77
C GLY A 193 -10.98 -0.29 18.15
N LEU A 194 -11.83 0.14 17.22
CA LEU A 194 -12.65 -0.76 16.40
C LEU A 194 -11.83 -1.30 15.23
N ALA A 195 -12.15 -2.51 14.79
CA ALA A 195 -11.59 -3.08 13.56
C ALA A 195 -12.75 -3.63 12.72
N ALA A 196 -12.58 -3.56 11.39
CA ALA A 196 -13.48 -4.29 10.51
C ALA A 196 -13.32 -5.78 10.75
N THR A 197 -14.44 -6.53 10.70
CA THR A 197 -14.35 -7.99 10.74
C THR A 197 -13.58 -8.50 9.52
N PRO A 198 -12.93 -9.68 9.59
CA PRO A 198 -12.26 -10.28 8.43
C PRO A 198 -13.18 -10.41 7.21
N PHE A 199 -14.45 -10.68 7.41
CA PHE A 199 -15.45 -10.74 6.34
C PHE A 199 -15.67 -9.37 5.68
N GLN A 200 -15.82 -8.30 6.48
CA GLN A 200 -15.98 -6.94 5.95
C GLN A 200 -14.74 -6.48 5.17
N ALA A 201 -13.55 -6.74 5.71
CA ALA A 201 -12.30 -6.44 5.02
C ALA A 201 -12.20 -7.24 3.69
N LYS A 202 -12.46 -8.56 3.72
CA LYS A 202 -12.45 -9.41 2.52
C LYS A 202 -13.39 -8.89 1.45
N SER A 203 -14.62 -8.52 1.82
CA SER A 203 -15.63 -8.06 0.86
C SER A 203 -15.18 -6.80 0.13
N MET A 204 -14.64 -5.81 0.85
CA MET A 204 -14.16 -4.56 0.23
C MET A 204 -12.88 -4.77 -0.58
N HIS A 205 -11.94 -5.60 -0.13
CA HIS A 205 -10.74 -5.94 -0.90
C HIS A 205 -11.11 -6.63 -2.21
N LEU A 206 -12.05 -7.58 -2.16
CA LEU A 206 -12.56 -8.26 -3.36
C LEU A 206 -13.28 -7.27 -4.30
N PHE A 207 -14.11 -6.38 -3.75
CA PHE A 207 -14.77 -5.33 -4.52
C PHE A 207 -13.76 -4.45 -5.26
N ILE A 208 -12.73 -3.92 -4.57
CA ILE A 208 -11.68 -3.09 -5.14
C ILE A 208 -10.97 -3.84 -6.28
N ARG A 209 -10.58 -5.09 -6.04
CA ARG A 209 -9.89 -5.90 -7.05
C ARG A 209 -10.76 -6.14 -8.27
N ASN A 210 -12.03 -6.52 -8.08
CA ASN A 210 -12.98 -6.76 -9.17
C ASN A 210 -13.24 -5.48 -9.99
N LYS A 211 -13.30 -4.33 -9.33
CA LYS A 211 -13.45 -3.03 -10.01
C LYS A 211 -12.30 -2.75 -10.98
N ILE A 212 -11.05 -2.98 -10.53
CA ILE A 212 -9.89 -2.83 -11.42
C ILE A 212 -9.86 -3.92 -12.48
N ALA A 213 -10.14 -5.18 -12.12
CA ALA A 213 -10.13 -6.34 -13.04
C ALA A 213 -11.15 -6.21 -14.17
N SER A 214 -12.30 -5.61 -13.92
CA SER A 214 -13.34 -5.37 -14.95
C SER A 214 -12.87 -4.45 -16.07
N ILE A 215 -11.78 -3.69 -15.85
CA ILE A 215 -11.21 -2.77 -16.82
C ILE A 215 -9.84 -3.26 -17.30
N ASN A 216 -9.00 -3.77 -16.40
CA ASN A 216 -7.66 -4.27 -16.69
C ASN A 216 -7.29 -5.41 -15.73
N ILE A 217 -7.38 -6.64 -16.21
CA ILE A 217 -7.11 -7.84 -15.40
C ILE A 217 -5.63 -7.95 -14.99
N ASP A 218 -4.71 -7.54 -15.86
CA ASP A 218 -3.27 -7.63 -15.58
C ASP A 218 -2.89 -6.65 -14.47
N ALA A 219 -3.44 -5.44 -14.49
CA ALA A 219 -3.24 -4.47 -13.41
C ALA A 219 -3.84 -4.99 -12.08
N ALA A 220 -5.01 -5.60 -12.11
CA ALA A 220 -5.65 -6.17 -10.92
C ALA A 220 -4.85 -7.34 -10.33
N ASN A 221 -4.20 -8.15 -11.17
CA ASN A 221 -3.34 -9.25 -10.73
C ASN A 221 -2.04 -8.78 -10.10
N GLN A 222 -1.47 -7.66 -10.56
CA GLN A 222 -0.25 -7.08 -10.01
C GLN A 222 -0.49 -6.20 -8.77
N LEU A 223 -1.70 -5.65 -8.64
CA LEU A 223 -2.09 -4.76 -7.56
C LEU A 223 -2.04 -5.47 -6.20
N LYS A 224 -1.39 -4.85 -5.21
CA LYS A 224 -1.49 -5.24 -3.81
C LYS A 224 -2.56 -4.41 -3.10
N ILE A 225 -3.41 -5.07 -2.31
CA ILE A 225 -4.45 -4.40 -1.52
C ILE A 225 -4.20 -4.67 -0.04
N LEU A 226 -3.91 -3.61 0.70
CA LEU A 226 -3.60 -3.64 2.13
C LEU A 226 -4.85 -3.29 2.95
N TYR A 227 -4.94 -3.86 4.13
CA TYR A 227 -5.90 -3.40 5.13
C TYR A 227 -5.28 -2.27 5.97
N GLY A 228 -5.91 -1.10 5.96
CA GLY A 228 -5.45 0.13 6.63
C GLY A 228 -6.25 0.51 7.88
N GLY A 229 -7.14 -0.35 8.36
CA GLY A 229 -7.83 -0.15 9.64
C GLY A 229 -6.95 -0.54 10.83
N SER A 230 -7.57 -0.74 12.00
CA SER A 230 -6.86 -1.11 13.23
C SER A 230 -6.29 -2.53 13.13
N VAL A 231 -4.96 -2.63 13.00
CA VAL A 231 -4.20 -3.89 13.06
C VAL A 231 -3.32 -3.88 14.30
N ASN A 232 -3.30 -5.01 15.00
CA ASN A 232 -2.50 -5.24 16.21
C ASN A 232 -2.00 -6.70 16.23
N PRO A 233 -1.08 -7.07 17.14
CA PRO A 233 -0.57 -8.45 17.22
C PRO A 233 -1.64 -9.53 17.38
N GLN A 234 -2.77 -9.21 18.02
CA GLN A 234 -3.83 -10.17 18.31
C GLN A 234 -4.70 -10.51 17.08
N ASN A 235 -4.88 -9.55 16.15
CA ASN A 235 -5.72 -9.75 14.96
C ASN A 235 -4.93 -9.93 13.65
N ALA A 236 -3.61 -9.66 13.66
CA ALA A 236 -2.79 -9.64 12.46
C ALA A 236 -2.80 -10.97 11.70
N LEU A 237 -2.61 -12.10 12.40
CA LEU A 237 -2.60 -13.42 11.76
C LEU A 237 -3.93 -13.73 11.07
N GLN A 238 -5.05 -13.42 11.74
CA GLN A 238 -6.38 -13.64 11.19
C GLN A 238 -6.63 -12.78 9.94
N LEU A 239 -6.21 -11.51 9.97
CA LEU A 239 -6.36 -10.59 8.82
C LEU A 239 -5.45 -10.98 7.67
N CYS A 240 -4.17 -11.27 7.93
CA CYS A 240 -3.21 -11.63 6.88
C CYS A 240 -3.51 -12.98 6.21
N ALA A 241 -4.21 -13.88 6.88
CA ALA A 241 -4.66 -15.16 6.31
C ALA A 241 -5.89 -15.03 5.41
N VAL A 242 -6.56 -13.87 5.40
CA VAL A 242 -7.74 -13.65 4.55
C VAL A 242 -7.30 -13.49 3.10
N GLU A 243 -7.97 -14.20 2.21
CA GLU A 243 -7.80 -14.06 0.76
C GLU A 243 -8.06 -12.62 0.29
N ASN A 244 -7.26 -12.13 -0.66
CA ASN A 244 -7.25 -10.77 -1.18
C ASN A 244 -6.74 -9.68 -0.21
N ILE A 245 -6.32 -10.03 1.00
CA ILE A 245 -5.56 -9.12 1.87
C ILE A 245 -4.08 -9.40 1.67
N ASP A 246 -3.38 -8.48 1.02
CA ASP A 246 -1.97 -8.63 0.66
C ASP A 246 -1.02 -8.09 1.75
N GLY A 247 -1.57 -7.65 2.89
CA GLY A 247 -0.83 -7.13 4.03
C GLY A 247 -1.55 -5.99 4.73
N GLY A 248 -0.79 -5.07 5.35
CA GLY A 248 -1.37 -3.99 6.15
C GLY A 248 -0.61 -2.66 6.08
N LEU A 249 -1.35 -1.55 6.21
CA LEU A 249 -0.81 -0.22 6.49
C LEU A 249 -1.01 0.07 7.97
N ILE A 250 0.09 0.07 8.74
CA ILE A 250 0.09 0.01 10.20
C ILE A 250 0.42 1.39 10.77
N GLY A 251 -0.50 1.96 11.54
CA GLY A 251 -0.29 3.22 12.24
C GLY A 251 0.37 3.01 13.61
N LYS A 252 -0.40 3.12 14.70
CA LYS A 252 0.10 3.17 16.09
C LYS A 252 1.08 2.04 16.45
N CYS A 253 0.78 0.80 16.10
CA CYS A 253 1.65 -0.34 16.40
C CYS A 253 3.00 -0.27 15.67
N SER A 254 3.15 0.54 14.61
CA SER A 254 4.43 0.71 13.93
C SER A 254 5.45 1.58 14.69
N LEU A 255 5.04 2.19 15.81
CA LEU A 255 5.90 2.98 16.70
C LEU A 255 6.48 2.15 17.86
N ASN A 256 6.17 0.86 17.91
CA ASN A 256 6.69 -0.09 18.89
C ASN A 256 7.24 -1.31 18.13
N ALA A 257 8.53 -1.62 18.36
CA ALA A 257 9.22 -2.65 17.60
C ALA A 257 8.63 -4.06 17.83
N GLU A 258 8.24 -4.39 19.06
CA GLU A 258 7.66 -5.69 19.38
C GLU A 258 6.29 -5.88 18.71
N GLU A 259 5.40 -4.86 18.81
CA GLU A 259 4.08 -4.92 18.19
C GLU A 259 4.18 -4.98 16.66
N PHE A 260 5.04 -4.15 16.06
CA PHE A 260 5.20 -4.12 14.61
C PHE A 260 5.83 -5.41 14.08
N SER A 261 6.87 -5.91 14.73
CA SER A 261 7.52 -7.18 14.35
C SER A 261 6.54 -8.35 14.46
N ALA A 262 5.72 -8.41 15.53
CA ALA A 262 4.71 -9.45 15.64
C ALA A 262 3.69 -9.42 14.48
N ILE A 263 3.29 -8.23 14.02
CA ILE A 263 2.42 -8.08 12.85
C ILE A 263 3.14 -8.55 11.58
N CYS A 264 4.43 -8.21 11.41
CA CYS A 264 5.24 -8.64 10.28
C CYS A 264 5.43 -10.17 10.27
N TYR A 265 5.70 -10.79 11.42
CA TYR A 265 5.77 -12.26 11.54
C TYR A 265 4.43 -12.94 11.20
N ALA A 266 3.31 -12.34 11.59
CA ALA A 266 2.00 -12.85 11.22
C ALA A 266 1.77 -12.81 9.70
N ALA A 267 2.24 -11.77 9.02
CA ALA A 267 2.20 -11.67 7.56
C ALA A 267 3.13 -12.69 6.90
N GLU A 268 4.36 -12.87 7.39
CA GLU A 268 5.36 -13.82 6.88
C GLU A 268 4.87 -15.27 6.98
N ALA A 269 4.18 -15.61 8.08
CA ALA A 269 3.60 -16.95 8.29
C ALA A 269 2.31 -17.20 7.51
N SER A 270 1.72 -16.17 6.89
CA SER A 270 0.44 -16.29 6.20
C SER A 270 0.59 -16.84 4.78
N PRO A 271 -0.42 -17.56 4.25
CA PRO A 271 -0.40 -18.07 2.87
C PRO A 271 -0.19 -16.93 1.86
N LEU A 272 0.65 -17.18 0.86
CA LEU A 272 0.81 -16.28 -0.28
C LEU A 272 -0.40 -16.38 -1.21
N SER A 273 -0.79 -15.26 -1.80
CA SER A 273 -1.79 -15.24 -2.87
C SER A 273 -1.13 -15.60 -4.20
N TRP A 274 -1.83 -16.40 -5.02
CA TRP A 274 -1.40 -16.76 -6.38
C TRP A 274 -2.34 -16.08 -7.37
N ARG A 275 -1.81 -15.35 -8.34
CA ARG A 275 -2.60 -14.63 -9.35
C ARG A 275 -1.88 -14.59 -10.70
#